data_b52c275fe447d18f52d24beaad96ace3
#
_entry.id   b52c275fe447d18f52d24beaad96ace3
#
_cell.length_a   1.000
_cell.length_b   1.000
_cell.length_c   1.000
_cell.angle_alpha   90.00
_cell.angle_beta   90.00
_cell.angle_gamma   90.00
#
_symmetry.space_group_name_H-M   'P 1'
#
loop_
_entity.id
_entity.type
_entity.pdbx_description
1 polymer ?
#
loop_
_entity_poly.entity_id
_entity_poly.type
_entity_poly.pdbx_seq_one_letter_code
_entity_poly.pdbx_strand_id
1 'polypeptide(L)'
;VDVGGKPIRVMVELGESGTLASADDATGNVGGLPLVQHSSGDSSCISVAVTRRQPNAGVSVMATHDQGGGDPCDSSYVALEGVVEALRSNPAMMEEPEGSLMTVDLCESFSSEHVSKALELDEEPRINPSGLHFCQLSFDDVIAYAHARVGYPVTPGDEAEEIELVDGLKVARQAGGNDIAECDVSWVHLPISEQEAELMTLSYYDYGESADTDTACSRVTDLAKGLLKTLP
;
A
#
# COMPACT_ATOMS: atom_id res chain seq x y z
N VAL A 1 9.82 6.40 20.94
CA VAL A 1 9.74 7.57 21.84
C VAL A 1 9.37 7.09 23.22
N ASP A 2 9.99 7.63 24.27
CA ASP A 2 9.68 7.30 25.66
C ASP A 2 8.74 8.37 26.25
N VAL A 3 7.57 7.95 26.72
CA VAL A 3 6.65 8.79 27.46
C VAL A 3 6.53 8.22 28.89
N GLY A 4 6.98 9.01 29.89
CA GLY A 4 7.01 8.54 31.27
C GLY A 4 7.92 7.34 31.52
N GLY A 5 8.99 7.16 30.72
CA GLY A 5 9.94 6.04 30.80
C GLY A 5 9.45 4.72 30.21
N LYS A 6 8.38 4.76 29.41
CA LYS A 6 7.87 3.57 28.69
C LYS A 6 7.96 3.78 27.19
N PRO A 7 8.40 2.77 26.41
CA PRO A 7 8.50 2.89 24.97
C PRO A 7 7.12 3.01 24.33
N ILE A 8 6.98 3.96 23.41
CA ILE A 8 5.84 4.10 22.51
C ILE A 8 6.36 3.92 21.10
N ARG A 9 5.75 3.01 20.37
CA ARG A 9 5.97 2.89 18.93
C ARG A 9 5.01 3.82 18.21
N VAL A 10 5.54 4.64 17.30
CA VAL A 10 4.75 5.54 16.44
C VAL A 10 5.04 5.16 15.01
N MET A 11 4.00 4.92 14.22
CA MET A 11 4.06 4.70 12.78
C MET A 11 3.28 5.81 12.09
N VAL A 12 3.86 6.40 11.06
CA VAL A 12 3.24 7.43 10.22
C VAL A 12 3.03 6.85 8.84
N GLU A 13 1.83 7.02 8.29
CA GLU A 13 1.49 6.61 6.94
C GLU A 13 0.85 7.77 6.18
N LEU A 14 1.35 8.02 4.97
CA LEU A 14 0.81 9.02 4.06
C LEU A 14 -0.02 8.33 2.99
N GLY A 15 -1.25 8.81 2.80
CA GLY A 15 -2.17 8.22 1.83
C GLY A 15 -3.10 7.16 2.42
N GLU A 16 -3.27 7.13 3.74
CA GLU A 16 -4.31 6.29 4.39
C GLU A 16 -5.66 6.46 3.69
N SER A 17 -6.38 5.39 3.50
CA SER A 17 -7.57 5.36 2.66
C SER A 17 -8.71 4.50 3.22
N GLY A 18 -9.75 4.33 2.44
CA GLY A 18 -10.89 3.49 2.77
C GLY A 18 -11.69 4.00 3.97
N THR A 19 -12.17 3.08 4.78
CA THR A 19 -13.03 3.39 5.95
C THR A 19 -12.29 4.14 7.05
N LEU A 20 -10.98 3.94 7.19
CA LEU A 20 -10.17 4.63 8.21
C LEU A 20 -10.04 6.13 7.92
N ALA A 21 -10.13 6.55 6.66
CA ALA A 21 -10.06 7.95 6.24
C ALA A 21 -11.44 8.55 5.89
N SER A 22 -12.54 7.99 6.40
CA SER A 22 -13.89 8.50 6.15
C SER A 22 -14.16 9.79 6.95
N ALA A 23 -14.33 10.91 6.25
CA ALA A 23 -14.65 12.18 6.90
C ALA A 23 -16.02 12.19 7.59
N ASP A 24 -16.91 11.26 7.26
CA ASP A 24 -18.24 11.12 7.87
C ASP A 24 -18.14 10.51 9.28
N ASP A 25 -17.04 9.80 9.56
CA ASP A 25 -16.73 9.21 10.87
C ASP A 25 -15.87 10.14 11.75
N ALA A 26 -15.67 11.40 11.33
CA ALA A 26 -14.83 12.34 12.06
C ALA A 26 -15.38 12.65 13.45
N THR A 27 -14.53 12.47 14.47
CA THR A 27 -14.84 12.74 15.88
C THR A 27 -14.31 14.10 16.36
N GLY A 28 -13.49 14.79 15.52
CA GLY A 28 -12.87 16.05 15.87
C GLY A 28 -12.15 16.70 14.69
N ASN A 29 -11.14 17.50 15.02
CA ASN A 29 -10.27 18.19 14.04
C ASN A 29 -8.82 18.14 14.48
N VAL A 30 -7.91 18.06 13.51
CA VAL A 30 -6.47 18.22 13.70
C VAL A 30 -5.94 19.15 12.61
N GLY A 31 -5.34 20.28 13.02
CA GLY A 31 -4.89 21.32 12.10
C GLY A 31 -5.99 21.81 11.13
N GLY A 32 -7.28 21.77 11.49
CA GLY A 32 -8.41 22.16 10.62
C GLY A 32 -8.85 21.09 9.60
N LEU A 33 -8.26 19.91 9.63
CA LEU A 33 -8.71 18.72 8.88
C LEU A 33 -9.62 17.87 9.76
N PRO A 34 -10.63 17.16 9.20
CA PRO A 34 -11.41 16.20 9.96
C PRO A 34 -10.50 15.12 10.58
N LEU A 35 -10.70 14.84 11.87
CA LEU A 35 -9.98 13.82 12.63
C LEU A 35 -10.85 12.58 12.80
N VAL A 36 -10.35 11.43 12.41
CA VAL A 36 -10.94 10.13 12.71
C VAL A 36 -10.00 9.37 13.63
N GLN A 37 -10.53 8.75 14.67
CA GLN A 37 -9.75 7.94 15.60
C GLN A 37 -10.35 6.55 15.76
N HIS A 38 -9.50 5.54 15.64
CA HIS A 38 -9.85 4.13 15.81
C HIS A 38 -8.97 3.51 16.90
N SER A 39 -9.57 3.20 18.04
CA SER A 39 -8.89 2.46 19.10
C SER A 39 -8.96 0.96 18.84
N SER A 40 -7.83 0.27 18.99
CA SER A 40 -7.74 -1.19 19.00
C SER A 40 -7.34 -1.65 20.40
N GLY A 41 -8.32 -1.73 21.29
CA GLY A 41 -8.10 -2.01 22.71
C GLY A 41 -7.37 -0.87 23.44
N ASP A 42 -6.77 -1.20 24.59
CA ASP A 42 -6.11 -0.23 25.48
C ASP A 42 -4.66 0.08 25.08
N SER A 43 -4.13 -0.62 24.07
CA SER A 43 -2.71 -0.55 23.72
C SER A 43 -2.40 0.12 22.39
N SER A 44 -3.38 0.32 21.51
CA SER A 44 -3.16 0.88 20.17
C SER A 44 -4.29 1.81 19.73
N CYS A 45 -3.93 2.88 19.06
CA CYS A 45 -4.88 3.78 18.42
C CYS A 45 -4.30 4.37 17.13
N ILE A 46 -5.14 4.46 16.10
CA ILE A 46 -4.85 5.15 14.85
C ILE A 46 -5.62 6.46 14.85
N SER A 47 -4.93 7.57 14.63
CA SER A 47 -5.50 8.89 14.36
C SER A 47 -5.27 9.27 12.91
N VAL A 48 -6.32 9.67 12.19
CA VAL A 48 -6.27 10.01 10.76
C VAL A 48 -6.73 11.45 10.56
N ALA A 49 -5.89 12.26 9.91
CA ALA A 49 -6.26 13.56 9.38
C ALA A 49 -6.76 13.36 7.94
N VAL A 50 -8.05 13.54 7.70
CA VAL A 50 -8.63 13.33 6.37
C VAL A 50 -8.28 14.50 5.46
N THR A 51 -7.55 14.21 4.37
CA THR A 51 -7.09 15.21 3.40
C THR A 51 -7.92 15.25 2.13
N ARG A 52 -8.59 14.15 1.79
CA ARG A 52 -9.46 14.01 0.61
C ARG A 52 -10.69 13.18 0.95
N ARG A 53 -11.85 13.54 0.39
CA ARG A 53 -13.14 12.88 0.66
C ARG A 53 -13.58 11.88 -0.42
N GLN A 54 -13.09 12.02 -1.64
CA GLN A 54 -13.46 11.16 -2.76
C GLN A 54 -12.28 11.01 -3.76
N PRO A 55 -11.69 9.84 -3.86
CA PRO A 55 -11.74 8.76 -2.87
C PRO A 55 -11.19 9.24 -1.52
N ASN A 56 -11.60 8.59 -0.43
CA ASN A 56 -11.11 8.95 0.90
C ASN A 56 -9.59 8.78 0.98
N ALA A 57 -8.92 9.80 1.47
CA ALA A 57 -7.49 9.70 1.77
C ALA A 57 -7.11 10.60 2.94
N GLY A 58 -6.03 10.24 3.63
CA GLY A 58 -5.57 10.97 4.79
C GLY A 58 -4.11 10.71 5.14
N VAL A 59 -3.68 11.34 6.20
CA VAL A 59 -2.42 11.04 6.89
C VAL A 59 -2.78 10.35 8.18
N SER A 60 -2.23 9.18 8.42
CA SER A 60 -2.47 8.42 9.64
C SER A 60 -1.24 8.37 10.54
N VAL A 61 -1.48 8.32 11.83
CA VAL A 61 -0.49 8.02 12.84
C VAL A 61 -1.05 6.96 13.77
N MET A 62 -0.38 5.82 13.82
CA MET A 62 -0.65 4.77 14.81
C MET A 62 0.32 4.89 15.97
N ALA A 63 -0.21 4.92 17.20
CA ALA A 63 0.58 4.78 18.42
C ALA A 63 0.26 3.44 19.09
N THR A 64 1.33 2.72 19.49
CA THR A 64 1.21 1.46 20.22
C THR A 64 2.04 1.52 21.51
N HIS A 65 1.43 1.15 22.62
CA HIS A 65 2.03 1.11 23.95
C HIS A 65 2.27 -0.31 24.41
N ASP A 66 3.49 -0.63 24.80
CA ASP A 66 3.88 -1.96 25.28
C ASP A 66 3.61 -2.16 26.79
N GLN A 67 2.53 -1.77 27.37
CA GLN A 67 2.11 -1.87 28.77
C GLN A 67 1.98 -0.51 29.50
N GLY A 68 0.75 -0.03 29.58
CA GLY A 68 0.34 1.02 30.52
C GLY A 68 1.03 2.38 30.34
N GLY A 69 1.28 2.79 29.11
CA GLY A 69 1.97 4.04 28.74
C GLY A 69 1.07 5.27 28.58
N GLY A 70 -0.14 5.28 29.13
CA GLY A 70 -1.12 6.34 28.93
C GLY A 70 -2.14 6.00 27.81
N ASP A 71 -2.89 6.98 27.34
CA ASP A 71 -3.87 6.79 26.27
C ASP A 71 -3.15 6.77 24.91
N PRO A 72 -3.24 5.67 24.13
CA PRO A 72 -2.63 5.60 22.81
C PRO A 72 -3.28 6.59 21.81
N CYS A 73 -4.56 6.95 21.98
CA CYS A 73 -5.23 7.93 21.13
C CYS A 73 -4.71 9.35 21.35
N ASP A 74 -4.41 9.72 22.59
CA ASP A 74 -3.75 11.00 22.87
C ASP A 74 -2.35 11.06 22.23
N SER A 75 -1.60 9.96 22.32
CA SER A 75 -0.25 9.87 21.74
C SER A 75 -0.26 9.94 20.21
N SER A 76 -1.18 9.23 19.57
CA SER A 76 -1.34 9.26 18.09
C SER A 76 -1.82 10.63 17.61
N TYR A 77 -2.73 11.28 18.37
CA TYR A 77 -3.21 12.63 18.07
C TYR A 77 -2.09 13.67 18.11
N VAL A 78 -1.31 13.71 19.21
CA VAL A 78 -0.21 14.68 19.35
C VAL A 78 0.85 14.48 18.26
N ALA A 79 1.17 13.25 17.93
CA ALA A 79 2.10 12.99 16.85
C ALA A 79 1.53 13.40 15.48
N LEU A 80 0.24 13.11 15.21
CA LEU A 80 -0.45 13.54 14.00
C LEU A 80 -0.52 15.05 13.85
N GLU A 81 -0.79 15.77 14.93
CA GLU A 81 -0.80 17.24 14.93
C GLU A 81 0.58 17.80 14.49
N GLY A 82 1.67 17.24 15.04
CA GLY A 82 3.03 17.60 14.62
C GLY A 82 3.32 17.29 13.15
N VAL A 83 2.85 16.14 12.63
CA VAL A 83 3.00 15.78 11.21
C VAL A 83 2.22 16.73 10.31
N VAL A 84 0.95 17.03 10.65
CA VAL A 84 0.12 17.98 9.88
C VAL A 84 0.73 19.37 9.86
N GLU A 85 1.27 19.85 10.99
CA GLU A 85 1.97 21.14 11.07
C GLU A 85 3.23 21.14 10.21
N ALA A 86 4.05 20.09 10.28
CA ALA A 86 5.24 19.95 9.46
C ALA A 86 4.93 19.96 7.96
N LEU A 87 3.90 19.20 7.52
CA LEU A 87 3.47 19.18 6.11
C LEU A 87 2.95 20.53 5.62
N ARG A 88 2.35 21.35 6.50
CA ARG A 88 1.86 22.70 6.16
C ARG A 88 2.92 23.76 6.12
N SER A 89 4.02 23.58 6.84
CA SER A 89 5.11 24.54 6.93
C SER A 89 6.06 24.54 5.75
N ASN A 90 5.62 24.02 4.60
CA ASN A 90 6.40 23.89 3.36
C ASN A 90 7.66 23.03 3.58
N PRO A 91 7.50 21.74 3.85
CA PRO A 91 8.62 20.83 4.10
C PRO A 91 9.55 20.79 2.89
N ALA A 92 10.82 20.49 3.14
CA ALA A 92 11.75 20.18 2.07
C ALA A 92 11.20 18.97 1.28
N MET A 93 11.02 19.16 -0.03
CA MET A 93 10.61 18.10 -0.92
C MET A 93 11.86 17.34 -1.36
N MET A 94 11.75 16.02 -1.44
CA MET A 94 12.77 15.20 -2.09
C MET A 94 12.73 15.46 -3.60
N GLU A 95 13.91 15.57 -4.23
CA GLU A 95 13.96 15.60 -5.69
C GLU A 95 13.45 14.26 -6.22
N GLU A 96 12.50 14.34 -7.15
CA GLU A 96 11.97 13.16 -7.80
C GLU A 96 12.95 12.69 -8.90
N PRO A 97 13.51 11.48 -8.79
CA PRO A 97 14.34 10.93 -9.85
C PRO A 97 13.52 10.71 -11.14
N GLU A 98 14.17 10.84 -12.30
CA GLU A 98 13.53 10.51 -13.57
C GLU A 98 13.09 9.04 -13.59
N GLY A 99 11.85 8.77 -13.94
CA GLY A 99 11.28 7.43 -13.94
C GLY A 99 10.84 6.92 -12.56
N SER A 100 10.75 7.79 -11.55
CA SER A 100 10.31 7.42 -10.20
C SER A 100 8.80 7.14 -10.14
N LEU A 101 8.41 6.25 -9.23
CA LEU A 101 7.00 6.00 -8.88
C LEU A 101 6.44 6.95 -7.82
N MET A 102 7.26 7.90 -7.31
CA MET A 102 6.88 8.76 -6.18
C MET A 102 5.57 9.52 -6.37
N THR A 103 5.27 9.94 -7.59
CA THR A 103 4.06 10.72 -7.92
C THR A 103 3.03 9.92 -8.74
N VAL A 104 3.30 8.65 -9.00
CA VAL A 104 2.42 7.79 -9.79
C VAL A 104 1.25 7.30 -8.94
N ASP A 105 0.03 7.56 -9.40
CA ASP A 105 -1.16 6.89 -8.87
C ASP A 105 -1.29 5.50 -9.53
N LEU A 106 -1.01 4.46 -8.74
CA LEU A 106 -1.02 3.09 -9.26
C LEU A 106 -2.41 2.67 -9.77
N CYS A 107 -3.49 3.15 -9.14
CA CYS A 107 -4.82 2.81 -9.61
C CYS A 107 -5.15 3.45 -10.96
N GLU A 108 -4.67 4.67 -11.23
CA GLU A 108 -4.82 5.32 -12.54
C GLU A 108 -3.95 4.64 -13.62
N SER A 109 -2.92 3.91 -13.23
CA SER A 109 -2.07 3.14 -14.14
C SER A 109 -2.73 1.86 -14.66
N PHE A 110 -3.83 1.42 -14.03
CA PHE A 110 -4.61 0.28 -14.51
C PHE A 110 -5.78 0.75 -15.39
N SER A 111 -5.87 0.25 -16.62
CA SER A 111 -7.10 0.35 -17.39
C SER A 111 -8.01 -0.87 -17.12
N SER A 112 -9.32 -0.65 -16.97
CA SER A 112 -10.28 -1.75 -16.77
C SER A 112 -10.18 -2.81 -17.87
N GLU A 113 -9.98 -2.40 -19.14
CA GLU A 113 -9.80 -3.32 -20.27
C GLU A 113 -8.59 -4.23 -20.09
N HIS A 114 -7.45 -3.64 -19.65
CA HIS A 114 -6.24 -4.44 -19.44
C HIS A 114 -6.41 -5.42 -18.28
N VAL A 115 -6.98 -4.95 -17.16
CA VAL A 115 -7.23 -5.78 -15.99
C VAL A 115 -8.18 -6.93 -16.34
N SER A 116 -9.33 -6.63 -16.99
CA SER A 116 -10.29 -7.68 -17.41
C SER A 116 -9.64 -8.71 -18.32
N LYS A 117 -8.79 -8.26 -19.25
CA LYS A 117 -8.09 -9.18 -20.15
C LYS A 117 -7.04 -10.06 -19.45
N ALA A 118 -6.22 -9.45 -18.58
CA ALA A 118 -5.15 -10.15 -17.85
C ALA A 118 -5.71 -11.18 -16.85
N LEU A 119 -6.84 -10.87 -16.26
CA LEU A 119 -7.50 -11.69 -15.26
C LEU A 119 -8.63 -12.57 -15.84
N GLU A 120 -8.87 -12.49 -17.17
CA GLU A 120 -9.91 -13.25 -17.87
C GLU A 120 -11.32 -13.03 -17.28
N LEU A 121 -11.66 -11.75 -17.01
CA LEU A 121 -12.94 -11.37 -16.40
C LEU A 121 -14.01 -11.13 -17.47
N ASP A 122 -15.24 -11.58 -17.18
CA ASP A 122 -16.44 -11.23 -17.96
C ASP A 122 -17.04 -9.88 -17.55
N GLU A 123 -16.70 -9.39 -16.34
CA GLU A 123 -17.19 -8.13 -15.76
C GLU A 123 -16.04 -7.16 -15.45
N GLU A 124 -16.36 -5.88 -15.30
CA GLU A 124 -15.37 -4.88 -14.92
C GLU A 124 -14.93 -5.07 -13.45
N PRO A 125 -13.61 -5.09 -13.20
CA PRO A 125 -13.10 -5.18 -11.84
C PRO A 125 -13.40 -3.89 -11.05
N ARG A 126 -13.57 -4.03 -9.75
CA ARG A 126 -13.59 -2.87 -8.85
C ARG A 126 -12.15 -2.45 -8.58
N ILE A 127 -11.83 -1.21 -8.93
CA ILE A 127 -10.54 -0.60 -8.65
C ILE A 127 -10.71 0.27 -7.42
N ASN A 128 -10.02 -0.08 -6.33
CA ASN A 128 -10.13 0.58 -5.03
C ASN A 128 -8.77 1.24 -4.70
N PRO A 129 -8.65 2.56 -4.88
CA PRO A 129 -7.43 3.28 -4.54
C PRO A 129 -7.23 3.34 -3.03
N SER A 130 -6.02 3.04 -2.57
CA SER A 130 -5.59 3.11 -1.19
C SER A 130 -4.30 3.95 -1.05
N GLY A 131 -4.37 5.20 -1.48
CA GLY A 131 -3.22 6.09 -1.65
C GLY A 131 -2.64 6.00 -3.06
N LEU A 132 -1.52 6.70 -3.30
CA LEU A 132 -0.87 6.72 -4.61
C LEU A 132 -0.19 5.38 -4.93
N HIS A 133 0.44 4.79 -3.93
CA HIS A 133 1.36 3.67 -4.10
C HIS A 133 0.75 2.30 -3.75
N PHE A 134 -0.56 2.26 -3.57
CA PHE A 134 -1.29 1.01 -3.31
C PHE A 134 -2.62 1.03 -4.04
N CYS A 135 -2.86 -0.01 -4.83
CA CYS A 135 -4.10 -0.20 -5.56
C CYS A 135 -4.63 -1.62 -5.35
N GLN A 136 -5.89 -1.72 -4.94
CA GLN A 136 -6.59 -2.99 -4.83
C GLN A 136 -7.55 -3.16 -6.00
N LEU A 137 -7.47 -4.30 -6.65
CA LEU A 137 -8.39 -4.77 -7.68
C LEU A 137 -9.20 -5.91 -7.06
N SER A 138 -10.52 -5.88 -7.17
CA SER A 138 -11.37 -6.95 -6.63
C SER A 138 -12.50 -7.30 -7.58
N PHE A 139 -12.80 -8.60 -7.68
CA PHE A 139 -13.93 -9.16 -8.41
C PHE A 139 -14.22 -10.56 -7.87
N ASP A 140 -15.47 -10.89 -7.66
CA ASP A 140 -15.91 -12.16 -7.08
C ASP A 140 -15.01 -12.62 -5.91
N ASP A 141 -14.44 -13.82 -6.01
CA ASP A 141 -13.57 -14.41 -4.99
C ASP A 141 -12.09 -14.05 -5.20
N VAL A 142 -11.76 -13.10 -6.07
CA VAL A 142 -10.39 -12.71 -6.38
C VAL A 142 -10.07 -11.31 -5.88
N ILE A 143 -8.89 -11.17 -5.31
CA ILE A 143 -8.29 -9.89 -4.94
C ILE A 143 -6.87 -9.83 -5.51
N ALA A 144 -6.55 -8.72 -6.18
CA ALA A 144 -5.18 -8.43 -6.56
C ALA A 144 -4.74 -7.08 -5.99
N TYR A 145 -3.47 -6.97 -5.63
CA TYR A 145 -2.87 -5.75 -5.12
C TYR A 145 -1.70 -5.32 -5.99
N ALA A 146 -1.57 -4.02 -6.19
CA ALA A 146 -0.35 -3.40 -6.69
C ALA A 146 0.22 -2.50 -5.60
N HIS A 147 1.48 -2.68 -5.28
CA HIS A 147 2.15 -1.92 -4.23
C HIS A 147 3.53 -1.44 -4.70
N ALA A 148 3.74 -0.12 -4.67
CA ALA A 148 5.06 0.50 -4.85
C ALA A 148 5.60 0.96 -3.49
N ARG A 149 6.88 0.69 -3.23
CA ARG A 149 7.55 1.09 -1.98
C ARG A 149 9.04 1.26 -2.17
N VAL A 150 9.66 2.03 -1.31
CA VAL A 150 11.11 2.03 -1.18
C VAL A 150 11.54 0.94 -0.20
N GLY A 151 12.56 0.19 -0.56
CA GLY A 151 13.09 -0.89 0.28
C GLY A 151 14.38 -1.49 -0.25
N TYR A 152 14.84 -2.56 0.38
CA TYR A 152 15.99 -3.31 -0.11
C TYR A 152 15.66 -3.95 -1.47
N PRO A 153 16.62 -3.95 -2.42
CA PRO A 153 16.42 -4.61 -3.71
C PRO A 153 15.94 -6.05 -3.55
N VAL A 154 14.91 -6.41 -4.31
CA VAL A 154 14.37 -7.77 -4.29
C VAL A 154 15.40 -8.71 -4.92
N THR A 155 15.79 -9.71 -4.16
CA THR A 155 16.55 -10.85 -4.67
C THR A 155 15.69 -12.10 -4.52
N PRO A 156 15.56 -12.94 -5.55
CA PRO A 156 14.86 -14.20 -5.41
C PRO A 156 15.42 -14.99 -4.23
N GLY A 157 14.55 -15.33 -3.26
CA GLY A 157 14.88 -16.24 -2.17
C GLY A 157 14.74 -17.70 -2.60
N ASP A 158 14.92 -18.63 -1.64
CA ASP A 158 14.79 -20.07 -1.91
C ASP A 158 13.38 -20.49 -2.39
N GLU A 159 12.36 -19.66 -2.10
CA GLU A 159 10.95 -19.92 -2.43
C GLU A 159 10.45 -19.13 -3.66
N ALA A 160 11.28 -18.24 -4.21
CA ALA A 160 10.94 -17.43 -5.37
C ALA A 160 11.79 -17.81 -6.58
N GLU A 161 11.16 -17.94 -7.73
CA GLU A 161 11.87 -18.14 -8.98
C GLU A 161 12.14 -16.82 -9.70
N GLU A 162 13.27 -16.72 -10.40
CA GLU A 162 13.54 -15.61 -11.29
C GLU A 162 12.94 -15.91 -12.66
N ILE A 163 12.06 -15.06 -13.13
CA ILE A 163 11.50 -15.13 -14.47
C ILE A 163 11.79 -13.86 -15.26
N GLU A 164 11.84 -13.96 -16.58
CA GLU A 164 11.87 -12.78 -17.46
C GLU A 164 10.46 -12.34 -17.78
N LEU A 165 10.10 -11.12 -17.39
CA LEU A 165 8.74 -10.59 -17.58
C LEU A 165 8.57 -9.97 -18.97
N VAL A 166 9.40 -8.99 -19.33
CA VAL A 166 9.47 -8.34 -20.64
C VAL A 166 10.88 -7.84 -20.90
N ASP A 167 11.36 -7.91 -22.16
CA ASP A 167 12.58 -7.24 -22.66
C ASP A 167 13.81 -7.30 -21.72
N GLY A 168 14.05 -8.46 -21.11
CA GLY A 168 15.17 -8.68 -20.20
C GLY A 168 14.94 -8.20 -18.76
N LEU A 169 13.75 -7.69 -18.42
CA LEU A 169 13.40 -7.39 -17.04
C LEU A 169 13.20 -8.70 -16.27
N LYS A 170 14.11 -8.95 -15.34
CA LYS A 170 14.01 -10.08 -14.41
C LYS A 170 13.21 -9.70 -13.18
N VAL A 171 12.29 -10.56 -12.80
CA VAL A 171 11.43 -10.39 -11.64
C VAL A 171 11.45 -11.63 -10.76
N ALA A 172 11.22 -11.45 -9.48
CA ALA A 172 10.98 -12.55 -8.56
C ALA A 172 9.51 -12.93 -8.62
N ARG A 173 9.20 -14.19 -8.90
CA ARG A 173 7.86 -14.76 -8.83
C ARG A 173 7.81 -15.77 -7.69
N GLN A 174 6.85 -15.60 -6.79
CA GLN A 174 6.67 -16.47 -5.64
C GLN A 174 5.24 -17.00 -5.62
N ALA A 175 5.12 -18.31 -5.74
CA ALA A 175 3.87 -19.02 -5.54
C ALA A 175 3.67 -19.31 -4.06
N GLY A 176 2.44 -19.18 -3.56
CA GLY A 176 2.11 -19.39 -2.15
C GLY A 176 0.68 -19.88 -1.95
N GLY A 177 0.31 -19.96 -0.67
CA GLY A 177 -1.03 -20.35 -0.25
C GLY A 177 -1.18 -21.85 0.04
N ASN A 178 -1.82 -22.16 1.18
CA ASN A 178 -2.17 -23.55 1.52
C ASN A 178 -3.64 -23.84 1.20
N ASP A 179 -4.53 -22.85 1.44
CA ASP A 179 -5.99 -22.98 1.28
C ASP A 179 -6.54 -22.04 0.20
N ILE A 180 -5.68 -21.19 -0.38
CA ILE A 180 -5.99 -20.23 -1.44
C ILE A 180 -4.91 -20.31 -2.52
N ALA A 181 -5.23 -19.98 -3.76
CA ALA A 181 -4.20 -19.82 -4.78
C ALA A 181 -3.62 -18.39 -4.66
N GLU A 182 -2.32 -18.31 -4.41
CA GLU A 182 -1.59 -17.06 -4.22
C GLU A 182 -0.37 -17.02 -5.13
N CYS A 183 -0.11 -15.86 -5.72
CA CYS A 183 1.14 -15.63 -6.43
C CYS A 183 1.53 -14.15 -6.42
N ASP A 184 2.81 -13.90 -6.12
CA ASP A 184 3.41 -12.58 -6.13
C ASP A 184 4.40 -12.44 -7.27
N VAL A 185 4.46 -11.24 -7.87
CA VAL A 185 5.51 -10.84 -8.81
C VAL A 185 6.11 -9.52 -8.32
N SER A 186 7.42 -9.52 -8.09
CA SER A 186 8.13 -8.34 -7.56
C SER A 186 9.37 -8.01 -8.38
N TRP A 187 9.64 -6.70 -8.58
CA TRP A 187 10.85 -6.25 -9.26
C TRP A 187 11.39 -4.94 -8.70
N VAL A 188 12.65 -4.68 -9.00
CA VAL A 188 13.26 -3.37 -8.82
C VAL A 188 12.81 -2.49 -9.98
N HIS A 189 12.05 -1.43 -9.67
CA HIS A 189 11.61 -0.45 -10.66
C HIS A 189 12.72 0.59 -10.92
N LEU A 190 13.23 1.20 -9.85
CA LEU A 190 14.29 2.20 -9.93
C LEU A 190 15.31 1.98 -8.81
N PRO A 191 16.61 1.72 -9.12
CA PRO A 191 17.65 1.70 -8.10
C PRO A 191 17.89 3.12 -7.54
N ILE A 192 17.91 3.27 -6.22
CA ILE A 192 18.19 4.55 -5.53
C ILE A 192 19.65 4.55 -5.02
N SER A 193 20.06 3.45 -4.41
CA SER A 193 21.40 3.25 -3.89
C SER A 193 21.79 1.76 -3.94
N GLU A 194 22.95 1.39 -3.38
CA GLU A 194 23.32 -0.03 -3.23
C GLU A 194 22.37 -0.80 -2.28
N GLN A 195 21.68 -0.11 -1.40
CA GLN A 195 20.85 -0.72 -0.35
C GLN A 195 19.35 -0.38 -0.49
N GLU A 196 19.00 0.55 -1.38
CA GLU A 196 17.63 1.02 -1.53
C GLU A 196 17.22 1.09 -3.00
N ALA A 197 16.00 0.69 -3.26
CA ALA A 197 15.37 0.77 -4.57
C ALA A 197 13.89 1.06 -4.43
N GLU A 198 13.30 1.66 -5.45
CA GLU A 198 11.86 1.60 -5.65
C GLU A 198 11.49 0.19 -6.13
N LEU A 199 10.59 -0.42 -5.40
CA LEU A 199 10.14 -1.78 -5.63
C LEU A 199 8.69 -1.76 -6.05
N MET A 200 8.36 -2.60 -7.00
CA MET A 200 6.97 -2.88 -7.37
C MET A 200 6.65 -4.31 -7.03
N THR A 201 5.50 -4.53 -6.41
CA THR A 201 4.95 -5.85 -6.11
C THR A 201 3.51 -5.91 -6.60
N LEU A 202 3.19 -6.98 -7.31
CA LEU A 202 1.82 -7.38 -7.61
C LEU A 202 1.54 -8.70 -6.90
N SER A 203 0.44 -8.74 -6.14
CA SER A 203 -0.03 -9.91 -5.42
C SER A 203 -1.40 -10.31 -5.97
N TYR A 204 -1.65 -11.59 -6.13
CA TYR A 204 -2.92 -12.15 -6.59
C TYR A 204 -3.37 -13.26 -5.65
N TYR A 205 -4.62 -13.17 -5.22
CA TYR A 205 -5.26 -14.11 -4.30
C TYR A 205 -6.59 -14.57 -4.90
N ASP A 206 -6.75 -15.88 -5.05
CA ASP A 206 -7.99 -16.50 -5.49
C ASP A 206 -8.54 -17.41 -4.38
N TYR A 207 -9.70 -17.05 -3.87
CA TYR A 207 -10.41 -17.74 -2.78
C TYR A 207 -11.46 -18.73 -3.29
N GLY A 208 -11.58 -18.91 -4.61
CA GLY A 208 -12.53 -19.82 -5.23
C GLY A 208 -12.25 -21.29 -4.94
N GLU A 209 -13.28 -22.11 -4.91
CA GLU A 209 -13.15 -23.57 -4.64
C GLU A 209 -12.29 -24.32 -5.68
N SER A 210 -12.14 -23.76 -6.89
CA SER A 210 -11.34 -24.32 -7.98
C SER A 210 -10.06 -23.55 -8.25
N ALA A 211 -9.65 -22.69 -7.32
CA ALA A 211 -8.45 -21.89 -7.46
C ALA A 211 -7.19 -22.75 -7.56
N ASP A 212 -6.31 -22.40 -8.49
CA ASP A 212 -5.03 -23.08 -8.65
C ASP A 212 -3.89 -22.05 -8.80
N THR A 213 -2.75 -22.40 -8.21
CA THR A 213 -1.60 -21.50 -8.10
C THR A 213 -0.95 -21.21 -9.45
N ASP A 214 -0.96 -22.14 -10.40
CA ASP A 214 -0.37 -21.92 -11.72
C ASP A 214 -1.18 -20.88 -12.50
N THR A 215 -2.52 -20.93 -12.40
CA THR A 215 -3.41 -19.90 -12.94
C THR A 215 -3.22 -18.57 -12.25
N ALA A 216 -3.10 -18.52 -10.92
CA ALA A 216 -2.81 -17.32 -10.17
C ALA A 216 -1.49 -16.65 -10.63
N CYS A 217 -0.43 -17.45 -10.78
CA CYS A 217 0.86 -16.97 -11.26
C CYS A 217 0.83 -16.50 -12.73
N SER A 218 0.06 -17.15 -13.59
CA SER A 218 -0.14 -16.68 -14.96
C SER A 218 -0.83 -15.33 -15.01
N ARG A 219 -1.93 -15.17 -14.28
CA ARG A 219 -2.73 -13.94 -14.23
C ARG A 219 -1.98 -12.74 -13.66
N VAL A 220 -1.30 -12.91 -12.53
CA VAL A 220 -0.49 -11.82 -11.96
C VAL A 220 0.67 -11.42 -12.86
N THR A 221 1.27 -12.40 -13.57
CA THR A 221 2.34 -12.14 -14.54
C THR A 221 1.81 -11.31 -15.72
N ASP A 222 0.63 -11.61 -16.24
CA ASP A 222 0.03 -10.87 -17.35
C ASP A 222 -0.46 -9.48 -16.90
N LEU A 223 -0.93 -9.36 -15.65
CA LEU A 223 -1.26 -8.07 -15.04
C LEU A 223 0.00 -7.20 -14.93
N ALA A 224 1.14 -7.77 -14.49
CA ALA A 224 2.42 -7.08 -14.39
C ALA A 224 2.93 -6.58 -15.75
N LYS A 225 2.84 -7.40 -16.80
CA LYS A 225 3.21 -7.02 -18.17
C LYS A 225 2.42 -5.82 -18.68
N GLY A 226 1.18 -5.71 -18.28
CA GLY A 226 0.36 -4.59 -18.69
C GLY A 226 0.65 -3.32 -17.91
N LEU A 227 0.81 -3.43 -16.60
CA LEU A 227 1.16 -2.32 -15.76
C LEU A 227 2.48 -1.67 -16.19
N LEU A 228 3.49 -2.48 -16.54
CA LEU A 228 4.78 -1.98 -17.03
C LEU A 228 4.70 -1.06 -18.24
N LYS A 229 3.63 -1.12 -19.05
CA LYS A 229 3.45 -0.24 -20.21
C LYS A 229 2.98 1.16 -19.84
N THR A 230 2.49 1.33 -18.63
CA THR A 230 1.91 2.58 -18.13
C THR A 230 2.77 3.26 -17.08
N LEU A 231 3.73 2.54 -16.52
CA LEU A 231 4.73 3.10 -15.59
C LEU A 231 5.79 3.89 -16.35
N PRO A 232 6.38 4.92 -15.71
CA PRO A 232 7.44 5.75 -16.28
C PRO A 232 8.75 5.00 -16.51
#